data_0fe7a2398fa8c32b216b1f4d3370aa57
#
_entry.id   0fe7a2398fa8c32b216b1f4d3370aa57
#
_cell.length_a   1.000
_cell.length_b   1.000
_cell.length_c   1.000
_cell.angle_alpha   90.00
_cell.angle_beta   90.00
_cell.angle_gamma   90.00
#
_symmetry.space_group_name_H-M   'P 1'
#
loop_
_entity.id
_entity.type
_entity.pdbx_description
1 polymer ?
#
loop_
_entity_poly.entity_id
_entity_poly.type
_entity_poly.pdbx_seq_one_letter_code
_entity_poly.pdbx_strand_id
1 'polypeptide(L)'
;MALVGRRDGRNFGYGRQLSYAGPQALRDMFGGGHYGTVKAHSDRWQAFVRWCRSDDGPGLNDARQVDRQILADYAAHLRHLVDRGDLSIATAQNRLSSVNRTMAALRGDQYVKVPSPSKALGMQRTTIRTTAPQGQDREHVMRIVETLSEQHSRAAAIAQLARATGMRLREAILADLARLKHEAEHYGKINIQDGTKGGRSGASAPRWIRVDDHIHEALRFAEQISPRGSHNLLAPNERYLDFQREIVRPARDLLHKHNIKGFHELRAAFACERYEQITQHQAPVNGGQCYAVDRRLDCEARMQISKELGHSRIDVAAAYIGGRT
;
A
#
# COMPACT_ATOMS: atom_id res chain seq x y z
N MET A 1 4.08 -2.30 -22.67
CA MET A 1 5.24 -3.01 -22.11
C MET A 1 5.73 -4.02 -23.15
N ALA A 2 6.98 -3.89 -23.58
CA ALA A 2 7.59 -4.89 -24.46
C ALA A 2 7.93 -6.14 -23.65
N LEU A 3 7.57 -7.31 -24.16
CA LEU A 3 8.01 -8.59 -23.61
C LEU A 3 9.36 -8.92 -24.26
N VAL A 4 10.43 -9.13 -23.48
CA VAL A 4 11.83 -9.07 -23.95
C VAL A 4 12.52 -10.39 -23.66
N GLY A 5 12.15 -11.51 -23.92
CA GLY A 5 12.89 -12.75 -23.73
C GLY A 5 13.60 -13.25 -24.99
N ARG A 6 14.69 -13.97 -24.84
CA ARG A 6 15.31 -14.78 -25.90
C ARG A 6 14.88 -16.24 -25.71
N ARG A 7 14.30 -16.87 -26.73
CA ARG A 7 13.66 -18.18 -26.59
C ARG A 7 14.63 -19.34 -26.38
N ASP A 8 15.87 -19.24 -26.80
CA ASP A 8 16.86 -20.34 -26.96
C ASP A 8 17.93 -20.38 -25.86
N GLY A 9 18.16 -19.30 -25.14
CA GLY A 9 19.15 -19.28 -24.07
C GLY A 9 18.62 -19.79 -22.72
N ARG A 10 19.50 -20.31 -21.85
CA ARG A 10 19.16 -20.67 -20.47
C ARG A 10 18.48 -19.51 -19.76
N ASN A 11 17.39 -19.79 -19.05
CA ASN A 11 16.52 -18.76 -18.48
C ASN A 11 16.11 -17.68 -19.50
N PHE A 12 15.91 -18.05 -20.76
CA PHE A 12 15.57 -17.14 -21.86
C PHE A 12 16.59 -16.02 -22.08
N GLY A 13 17.90 -16.33 -21.86
CA GLY A 13 19.01 -15.40 -22.05
C GLY A 13 19.30 -14.46 -20.88
N TYR A 14 18.56 -14.57 -19.76
CA TYR A 14 18.75 -13.72 -18.57
C TYR A 14 19.78 -14.25 -17.55
N GLY A 15 20.58 -15.25 -17.92
CA GLY A 15 21.66 -15.74 -17.09
C GLY A 15 21.45 -17.14 -16.55
N ARG A 16 22.46 -17.65 -15.80
CA ARG A 16 22.53 -19.06 -15.37
C ARG A 16 21.63 -19.39 -14.18
N GLN A 17 21.30 -18.42 -13.35
CA GLN A 17 20.59 -18.60 -12.09
C GLN A 17 19.15 -18.11 -12.22
N LEU A 18 18.17 -18.97 -11.90
CA LEU A 18 16.76 -18.61 -11.91
C LEU A 18 16.45 -17.43 -10.98
N SER A 19 17.14 -17.37 -9.82
CA SER A 19 17.02 -16.28 -8.85
C SER A 19 17.47 -14.92 -9.40
N TYR A 20 18.44 -14.88 -10.30
CA TYR A 20 18.95 -13.68 -10.96
C TYR A 20 18.12 -13.32 -12.19
N ALA A 21 17.76 -14.29 -13.00
CA ALA A 21 17.11 -14.10 -14.28
C ALA A 21 15.74 -13.40 -14.16
N GLY A 22 14.90 -13.81 -13.20
CA GLY A 22 13.59 -13.21 -12.98
C GLY A 22 13.65 -11.70 -12.71
N PRO A 23 14.43 -11.22 -11.72
CA PRO A 23 14.63 -9.81 -11.49
C PRO A 23 15.13 -9.01 -12.69
N GLN A 24 16.04 -9.56 -13.52
CA GLN A 24 16.52 -8.90 -14.73
C GLN A 24 15.40 -8.74 -15.76
N ALA A 25 14.67 -9.81 -16.05
CA ALA A 25 13.54 -9.77 -16.98
C ALA A 25 12.45 -8.79 -16.53
N LEU A 26 12.21 -8.69 -15.21
CA LEU A 26 11.27 -7.69 -14.67
C LEU A 26 11.76 -6.26 -14.84
N ARG A 27 13.06 -5.99 -14.68
CA ARG A 27 13.63 -4.65 -14.96
C ARG A 27 13.44 -4.27 -16.41
N ASP A 28 13.72 -5.18 -17.33
CA ASP A 28 13.54 -4.93 -18.78
C ASP A 28 12.04 -4.72 -19.11
N MET A 29 11.15 -5.53 -18.54
CA MET A 29 9.72 -5.39 -18.78
C MET A 29 9.14 -4.08 -18.26
N PHE A 30 9.54 -3.64 -17.07
CA PHE A 30 8.98 -2.44 -16.45
C PHE A 30 9.70 -1.15 -16.84
N GLY A 31 10.97 -1.24 -17.21
CA GLY A 31 11.80 -0.06 -17.49
C GLY A 31 12.14 0.77 -16.26
N GLY A 32 12.65 1.97 -16.48
CA GLY A 32 13.01 2.91 -15.41
C GLY A 32 11.80 3.41 -14.62
N GLY A 33 12.04 3.87 -13.38
CA GLY A 33 11.01 4.50 -12.53
C GLY A 33 10.08 3.54 -11.78
N HIS A 34 10.13 2.24 -12.05
CA HIS A 34 9.26 1.24 -11.44
C HIS A 34 9.94 0.40 -10.33
N TYR A 35 10.95 0.94 -9.65
CA TYR A 35 11.80 0.23 -8.69
C TYR A 35 11.03 -0.54 -7.60
N GLY A 36 10.01 0.08 -7.00
CA GLY A 36 9.18 -0.57 -5.98
C GLY A 36 8.37 -1.75 -6.52
N THR A 37 7.86 -1.65 -7.74
CA THR A 37 7.12 -2.73 -8.42
C THR A 37 8.05 -3.89 -8.76
N VAL A 38 9.20 -3.60 -9.36
CA VAL A 38 10.22 -4.60 -9.69
C VAL A 38 10.69 -5.32 -8.42
N LYS A 39 11.00 -4.57 -7.34
CA LYS A 39 11.39 -5.16 -6.07
C LYS A 39 10.32 -6.09 -5.52
N ALA A 40 9.07 -5.66 -5.46
CA ALA A 40 7.97 -6.46 -4.93
C ALA A 40 7.74 -7.77 -5.71
N HIS A 41 7.83 -7.72 -7.04
CA HIS A 41 7.75 -8.93 -7.87
C HIS A 41 8.99 -9.82 -7.69
N SER A 42 10.19 -9.23 -7.60
CA SER A 42 11.44 -9.96 -7.38
C SER A 42 11.45 -10.70 -6.04
N ASP A 43 11.03 -10.05 -4.95
CA ASP A 43 10.97 -10.68 -3.62
C ASP A 43 10.02 -11.89 -3.62
N ARG A 44 8.88 -11.79 -4.31
CA ARG A 44 7.92 -12.90 -4.45
C ARG A 44 8.41 -13.97 -5.39
N TRP A 45 9.15 -13.61 -6.44
CA TRP A 45 9.85 -14.56 -7.32
C TRP A 45 10.90 -15.36 -6.56
N GLN A 46 11.65 -14.75 -5.65
CA GLN A 46 12.61 -15.48 -4.82
C GLN A 46 11.91 -16.54 -3.94
N ALA A 47 10.68 -16.32 -3.51
CA ALA A 47 9.92 -17.34 -2.78
C ALA A 47 9.61 -18.56 -3.68
N PHE A 48 9.24 -18.34 -4.94
CA PHE A 48 9.07 -19.41 -5.93
C PHE A 48 10.39 -20.16 -6.19
N VAL A 49 11.50 -19.43 -6.37
CA VAL A 49 12.82 -20.05 -6.59
C VAL A 49 13.27 -20.89 -5.39
N ARG A 50 13.01 -20.44 -4.16
CA ARG A 50 13.31 -21.25 -2.96
C ARG A 50 12.50 -22.54 -2.95
N TRP A 51 11.21 -22.49 -3.27
CA TRP A 51 10.40 -23.69 -3.40
C TRP A 51 10.90 -24.60 -4.52
N CYS A 52 11.22 -24.07 -5.69
CA CYS A 52 11.78 -24.90 -6.78
C CYS A 52 13.04 -25.69 -6.38
N ARG A 53 13.78 -25.24 -5.35
CA ARG A 53 15.03 -25.84 -4.88
C ARG A 53 14.89 -26.59 -3.56
N SER A 54 13.73 -26.56 -2.93
CA SER A 54 13.45 -27.32 -1.72
C SER A 54 13.15 -28.78 -2.04
N ASP A 55 13.15 -29.63 -1.03
CA ASP A 55 12.80 -31.03 -1.14
C ASP A 55 11.36 -31.27 -1.64
N ASP A 56 10.46 -30.33 -1.35
CA ASP A 56 9.07 -30.33 -1.83
C ASP A 56 8.94 -29.79 -3.28
N GLY A 57 10.03 -29.35 -3.88
CA GLY A 57 10.02 -28.69 -5.19
C GLY A 57 10.64 -29.54 -6.29
N PRO A 58 10.52 -29.10 -7.56
CA PRO A 58 10.95 -29.87 -8.73
C PRO A 58 12.46 -29.86 -8.99
N GLY A 59 13.31 -29.30 -8.14
CA GLY A 59 14.76 -29.24 -8.34
C GLY A 59 15.23 -28.31 -9.48
N LEU A 60 14.42 -27.31 -9.90
CA LEU A 60 14.67 -26.52 -11.10
C LEU A 60 15.53 -25.27 -10.85
N ASN A 61 16.37 -24.94 -11.84
CA ASN A 61 17.16 -23.71 -11.91
C ASN A 61 17.18 -23.08 -13.31
N ASP A 62 16.26 -23.51 -14.18
CA ASP A 62 16.09 -22.95 -15.54
C ASP A 62 14.60 -22.66 -15.81
N ALA A 63 14.27 -21.40 -16.09
CA ALA A 63 12.90 -20.99 -16.33
C ALA A 63 12.25 -21.65 -17.56
N ARG A 64 13.03 -22.18 -18.50
CA ARG A 64 12.52 -22.91 -19.66
C ARG A 64 11.85 -24.23 -19.29
N GLN A 65 12.24 -24.80 -18.13
CA GLN A 65 11.67 -26.03 -17.60
C GLN A 65 10.38 -25.81 -16.82
N VAL A 66 10.05 -24.54 -16.51
CA VAL A 66 8.81 -24.19 -15.81
C VAL A 66 7.65 -24.25 -16.80
N ASP A 67 6.73 -25.16 -16.57
CA ASP A 67 5.50 -25.36 -17.31
C ASP A 67 4.25 -25.02 -16.46
N ARG A 68 3.06 -25.32 -17.00
CA ARG A 68 1.80 -25.08 -16.29
C ARG A 68 1.61 -26.01 -15.09
N GLN A 69 2.13 -27.24 -15.17
CA GLN A 69 2.02 -28.21 -14.08
C GLN A 69 2.82 -27.75 -12.87
N ILE A 70 4.07 -27.32 -13.06
CA ILE A 70 4.92 -26.77 -11.99
C ILE A 70 4.26 -25.56 -11.34
N LEU A 71 3.57 -24.71 -12.11
CA LEU A 71 2.82 -23.59 -11.53
C LEU A 71 1.59 -24.05 -10.74
N ALA A 72 0.94 -25.13 -11.15
CA ALA A 72 -0.17 -25.74 -10.41
C ALA A 72 0.34 -26.38 -9.10
N ASP A 73 1.47 -27.08 -9.14
CA ASP A 73 2.12 -27.68 -7.96
C ASP A 73 2.54 -26.58 -6.95
N TYR A 74 3.09 -25.48 -7.46
CA TYR A 74 3.38 -24.34 -6.60
C TYR A 74 2.11 -23.71 -5.99
N ALA A 75 1.01 -23.67 -6.74
CA ALA A 75 -0.27 -23.21 -6.19
C ALA A 75 -0.78 -24.15 -5.10
N ALA A 76 -0.64 -25.48 -5.26
CA ALA A 76 -0.97 -26.47 -4.23
C ALA A 76 -0.09 -26.31 -2.97
N HIS A 77 1.22 -26.11 -3.14
CA HIS A 77 2.14 -25.80 -2.04
C HIS A 77 1.71 -24.53 -1.27
N LEU A 78 1.42 -23.44 -1.99
CA LEU A 78 0.95 -22.20 -1.36
C LEU A 78 -0.40 -22.39 -0.66
N ARG A 79 -1.30 -23.20 -1.22
CA ARG A 79 -2.58 -23.56 -0.60
C ARG A 79 -2.35 -24.28 0.72
N HIS A 80 -1.46 -25.27 0.76
CA HIS A 80 -1.11 -25.99 1.97
C HIS A 80 -0.55 -25.04 3.06
N LEU A 81 0.31 -24.08 2.71
CA LEU A 81 0.80 -23.08 3.65
C LEU A 81 -0.31 -22.18 4.19
N VAL A 82 -1.32 -21.85 3.37
CA VAL A 82 -2.48 -21.07 3.84
C VAL A 82 -3.36 -21.90 4.79
N ASP A 83 -3.62 -23.15 4.46
CA ASP A 83 -4.46 -24.06 5.28
C ASP A 83 -3.83 -24.30 6.68
N ARG A 84 -2.49 -24.28 6.77
CA ARG A 84 -1.75 -24.34 8.03
C ARG A 84 -1.66 -23.02 8.81
N GLY A 85 -2.08 -21.91 8.19
CA GLY A 85 -1.95 -20.58 8.80
C GLY A 85 -0.55 -19.94 8.65
N ASP A 86 0.39 -20.60 7.96
CA ASP A 86 1.77 -20.12 7.75
C ASP A 86 1.83 -18.97 6.72
N LEU A 87 0.77 -18.82 5.91
CA LEU A 87 0.69 -17.82 4.86
C LEU A 87 -0.71 -17.24 4.72
N SER A 88 -0.84 -15.92 4.56
CA SER A 88 -2.14 -15.33 4.25
C SER A 88 -2.56 -15.59 2.81
N ILE A 89 -3.88 -15.73 2.56
CA ILE A 89 -4.47 -15.87 1.21
C ILE A 89 -3.98 -14.75 0.27
N ALA A 90 -3.94 -13.52 0.77
CA ALA A 90 -3.48 -12.36 -0.02
C ALA A 90 -2.01 -12.51 -0.45
N THR A 91 -1.16 -13.01 0.44
CA THR A 91 0.26 -13.25 0.11
C THR A 91 0.41 -14.38 -0.91
N ALA A 92 -0.32 -15.49 -0.77
CA ALA A 92 -0.34 -16.59 -1.72
C ALA A 92 -0.76 -16.13 -3.13
N GLN A 93 -1.88 -15.40 -3.23
CA GLN A 93 -2.35 -14.84 -4.50
C GLN A 93 -1.34 -13.87 -5.13
N ASN A 94 -0.73 -13.02 -4.31
CA ASN A 94 0.29 -12.08 -4.78
C ASN A 94 1.57 -12.80 -5.26
N ARG A 95 1.97 -13.92 -4.62
CA ARG A 95 3.09 -14.76 -5.09
C ARG A 95 2.79 -15.34 -6.46
N LEU A 96 1.64 -16.00 -6.65
CA LEU A 96 1.23 -16.56 -7.94
C LEU A 96 1.13 -15.50 -9.03
N SER A 97 0.51 -14.35 -8.74
CA SER A 97 0.44 -13.24 -9.69
C SER A 97 1.83 -12.73 -10.09
N SER A 98 2.78 -12.70 -9.15
CA SER A 98 4.15 -12.29 -9.44
C SER A 98 4.91 -13.33 -10.25
N VAL A 99 4.70 -14.61 -10.01
CA VAL A 99 5.28 -15.71 -10.83
C VAL A 99 4.75 -15.63 -12.25
N ASN A 100 3.43 -15.49 -12.46
CA ASN A 100 2.85 -15.29 -13.79
C ASN A 100 3.49 -14.09 -14.52
N ARG A 101 3.65 -12.97 -13.81
CA ARG A 101 4.25 -11.76 -14.39
C ARG A 101 5.73 -11.97 -14.73
N THR A 102 6.48 -12.63 -13.86
CA THR A 102 7.90 -12.88 -14.09
C THR A 102 8.13 -13.90 -15.21
N MET A 103 7.31 -14.95 -15.29
CA MET A 103 7.35 -15.88 -16.41
C MET A 103 7.04 -15.21 -17.75
N ALA A 104 6.03 -14.32 -17.77
CA ALA A 104 5.72 -13.54 -18.97
C ALA A 104 6.89 -12.60 -19.38
N ALA A 105 7.60 -12.00 -18.40
CA ALA A 105 8.80 -11.20 -18.68
C ALA A 105 9.95 -12.04 -19.24
N LEU A 106 10.23 -13.22 -18.64
CA LEU A 106 11.28 -14.12 -19.07
C LEU A 106 11.02 -14.68 -20.47
N ARG A 107 9.80 -15.14 -20.72
CA ARG A 107 9.43 -15.85 -21.96
C ARG A 107 9.14 -14.92 -23.14
N GLY A 108 8.71 -13.69 -22.87
CA GLY A 108 8.16 -12.81 -23.89
C GLY A 108 6.73 -13.16 -24.35
N ASP A 109 6.05 -14.07 -23.63
CA ASP A 109 4.67 -14.51 -23.89
C ASP A 109 3.89 -14.76 -22.58
N GLN A 110 2.62 -15.18 -22.69
CA GLN A 110 1.77 -15.50 -21.55
C GLN A 110 1.24 -16.94 -21.55
N TYR A 111 1.90 -17.85 -22.24
CA TYR A 111 1.44 -19.24 -22.35
C TYR A 111 1.61 -20.02 -21.05
N VAL A 112 2.67 -19.76 -20.28
CA VAL A 112 2.92 -20.44 -19.01
C VAL A 112 2.45 -19.53 -17.86
N LYS A 113 1.24 -19.80 -17.39
CA LYS A 113 0.61 -19.10 -16.25
C LYS A 113 -0.48 -19.95 -15.62
N VAL A 114 -0.80 -19.70 -14.35
CA VAL A 114 -2.09 -20.10 -13.78
C VAL A 114 -3.18 -19.10 -14.24
N PRO A 115 -4.39 -19.56 -14.57
CA PRO A 115 -5.42 -18.67 -15.14
C PRO A 115 -5.77 -17.48 -14.24
N SER A 116 -6.03 -17.76 -12.97
CA SER A 116 -6.32 -16.77 -11.95
C SER A 116 -5.75 -17.27 -10.61
N PRO A 117 -4.98 -16.46 -9.88
CA PRO A 117 -4.47 -16.86 -8.56
C PRO A 117 -5.56 -17.31 -7.59
N SER A 118 -6.72 -16.66 -7.57
CA SER A 118 -7.84 -17.06 -6.71
C SER A 118 -8.44 -18.41 -7.10
N LYS A 119 -8.59 -18.66 -8.41
CA LYS A 119 -9.07 -19.97 -8.90
C LYS A 119 -8.04 -21.06 -8.66
N ALA A 120 -6.77 -20.80 -8.92
CA ALA A 120 -5.68 -21.77 -8.72
C ALA A 120 -5.53 -22.20 -7.26
N LEU A 121 -5.77 -21.27 -6.32
CA LEU A 121 -5.78 -21.56 -4.89
C LEU A 121 -7.12 -22.12 -4.38
N GLY A 122 -8.21 -21.98 -5.15
CA GLY A 122 -9.56 -22.25 -4.65
C GLY A 122 -9.98 -21.34 -3.50
N MET A 123 -9.38 -20.16 -3.37
CA MET A 123 -9.58 -19.25 -2.25
C MET A 123 -9.72 -17.81 -2.73
N GLN A 124 -10.68 -17.09 -2.15
CA GLN A 124 -10.83 -15.66 -2.37
C GLN A 124 -10.41 -14.86 -1.14
N ARG A 125 -9.66 -13.79 -1.36
CA ARG A 125 -9.35 -12.84 -0.29
C ARG A 125 -10.51 -11.85 -0.14
N THR A 126 -10.84 -11.52 1.08
CA THR A 126 -11.63 -10.32 1.37
C THR A 126 -10.70 -9.10 1.48
N THR A 127 -11.19 -7.96 0.98
CA THR A 127 -10.56 -6.67 1.22
C THR A 127 -11.34 -5.86 2.26
N ILE A 128 -12.42 -6.41 2.78
CA ILE A 128 -13.26 -5.77 3.80
C ILE A 128 -12.51 -5.79 5.13
N ARG A 129 -12.44 -4.64 5.76
CA ARG A 129 -11.85 -4.51 7.10
C ARG A 129 -12.83 -5.07 8.13
N THR A 130 -12.34 -5.93 9.00
CA THR A 130 -13.14 -6.60 10.06
C THR A 130 -12.74 -6.18 11.48
N THR A 131 -11.65 -5.43 11.62
CA THR A 131 -11.16 -4.96 12.93
C THR A 131 -11.09 -3.45 12.94
N ALA A 132 -11.55 -2.83 14.02
CA ALA A 132 -11.47 -1.40 14.24
C ALA A 132 -10.04 -0.88 14.02
N PRO A 133 -9.84 0.25 13.33
CA PRO A 133 -8.53 0.82 13.16
C PRO A 133 -8.00 1.34 14.49
N GLN A 134 -6.70 1.18 14.68
CA GLN A 134 -6.00 1.75 15.82
C GLN A 134 -5.78 3.25 15.58
N GLY A 135 -5.73 4.03 16.67
CA GLY A 135 -5.54 5.49 16.55
C GLY A 135 -6.82 6.28 16.24
N GLN A 136 -7.98 5.74 16.60
CA GLN A 136 -9.24 6.46 16.52
C GLN A 136 -9.33 7.57 17.58
N ASP A 137 -8.93 7.27 18.81
CA ASP A 137 -8.79 8.24 19.86
C ASP A 137 -7.72 9.27 19.53
N ARG A 138 -8.15 10.49 19.27
CA ARG A 138 -7.27 11.61 18.89
C ARG A 138 -6.32 12.00 20.02
N GLU A 139 -6.78 12.00 21.27
CA GLU A 139 -5.93 12.33 22.42
C GLU A 139 -4.81 11.32 22.60
N HIS A 140 -5.14 10.03 22.45
CA HIS A 140 -4.13 8.98 22.47
C HIS A 140 -3.10 9.17 21.34
N VAL A 141 -3.56 9.48 20.12
CA VAL A 141 -2.66 9.74 18.99
C VAL A 141 -1.79 10.97 19.25
N MET A 142 -2.34 12.04 19.84
CA MET A 142 -1.55 13.25 20.14
C MET A 142 -0.45 12.96 21.18
N ARG A 143 -0.71 12.19 22.23
CA ARG A 143 0.34 11.74 23.18
C ARG A 143 1.46 10.95 22.47
N ILE A 144 1.10 10.12 21.49
CA ILE A 144 2.10 9.40 20.69
C ILE A 144 2.88 10.36 19.77
N VAL A 145 2.21 11.34 19.18
CA VAL A 145 2.85 12.39 18.37
C VAL A 145 3.86 13.19 19.21
N GLU A 146 3.53 13.52 20.45
CA GLU A 146 4.44 14.17 21.40
C GLU A 146 5.69 13.32 21.66
N THR A 147 5.48 12.05 22.01
CA THR A 147 6.60 11.09 22.22
C THR A 147 7.44 10.89 20.94
N LEU A 148 6.80 10.82 19.77
CA LEU A 148 7.51 10.76 18.49
C LEU A 148 8.30 12.04 18.22
N SER A 149 7.78 13.20 18.63
CA SER A 149 8.39 14.50 18.38
C SER A 149 9.73 14.66 19.08
N GLU A 150 9.88 14.05 20.26
CA GLU A 150 11.14 14.06 21.02
C GLU A 150 12.29 13.34 20.31
N GLN A 151 11.99 12.28 19.58
CA GLN A 151 12.99 11.41 18.95
C GLN A 151 13.03 11.57 17.42
N HIS A 152 11.88 11.73 16.80
CA HIS A 152 11.68 11.73 15.34
C HIS A 152 10.59 12.73 14.93
N SER A 153 10.84 14.03 15.11
CA SER A 153 9.85 15.09 14.88
C SER A 153 9.18 15.04 13.50
N ARG A 154 9.95 14.70 12.44
CA ARG A 154 9.38 14.54 11.09
C ARG A 154 8.43 13.34 10.99
N ALA A 155 8.66 12.27 11.75
CA ALA A 155 7.73 11.14 11.81
C ALA A 155 6.46 11.48 12.60
N ALA A 156 6.58 12.32 13.64
CA ALA A 156 5.45 12.89 14.36
C ALA A 156 4.55 13.70 13.42
N ALA A 157 5.12 14.57 12.59
CA ALA A 157 4.39 15.33 11.58
C ALA A 157 3.68 14.42 10.56
N ILE A 158 4.33 13.33 10.11
CA ILE A 158 3.70 12.33 9.24
C ILE A 158 2.50 11.68 9.93
N ALA A 159 2.61 11.32 11.20
CA ALA A 159 1.52 10.68 11.95
C ALA A 159 0.33 11.64 12.08
N GLN A 160 0.58 12.89 12.42
CA GLN A 160 -0.45 13.90 12.55
C GLN A 160 -1.14 14.19 11.20
N LEU A 161 -0.38 14.38 10.12
CA LEU A 161 -0.92 14.55 8.76
C LEU A 161 -1.76 13.33 8.33
N ALA A 162 -1.26 12.11 8.55
CA ALA A 162 -2.00 10.91 8.19
C ALA A 162 -3.32 10.78 8.94
N ARG A 163 -3.34 11.15 10.24
CA ARG A 163 -4.55 11.12 11.07
C ARG A 163 -5.54 12.22 10.74
N ALA A 164 -5.04 13.42 10.43
CA ALA A 164 -5.90 14.58 10.13
C ALA A 164 -6.46 14.55 8.70
N THR A 165 -5.71 14.05 7.72
CA THR A 165 -6.05 14.16 6.28
C THR A 165 -6.28 12.83 5.58
N GLY A 166 -5.98 11.71 6.23
CA GLY A 166 -5.97 10.41 5.58
C GLY A 166 -4.89 10.23 4.51
N MET A 167 -3.82 11.03 4.51
CA MET A 167 -2.68 10.85 3.61
C MET A 167 -2.04 9.48 3.76
N ARG A 168 -1.56 8.92 2.65
CA ARG A 168 -0.62 7.78 2.69
C ARG A 168 0.74 8.26 3.17
N LEU A 169 1.53 7.34 3.74
CA LEU A 169 2.88 7.65 4.20
C LEU A 169 3.71 8.47 3.20
N ARG A 170 3.74 8.06 1.93
CA ARG A 170 4.50 8.77 0.90
C ARG A 170 3.89 10.15 0.58
N GLU A 171 2.58 10.27 0.61
CA GLU A 171 1.88 11.54 0.40
C GLU A 171 2.22 12.52 1.52
N ALA A 172 2.21 12.09 2.78
CA ALA A 172 2.57 12.93 3.92
C ALA A 172 4.06 13.34 3.91
N ILE A 173 4.96 12.45 3.48
CA ILE A 173 6.40 12.76 3.39
C ILE A 173 6.68 13.82 2.31
N LEU A 174 6.02 13.70 1.14
CA LEU A 174 6.31 14.50 -0.06
C LEU A 174 5.33 15.65 -0.29
N ALA A 175 4.42 15.89 0.64
CA ALA A 175 3.45 16.97 0.57
C ALA A 175 4.15 18.33 0.43
N ASP A 176 3.74 19.14 -0.53
CA ASP A 176 4.13 20.55 -0.59
C ASP A 176 3.37 21.32 0.48
N LEU A 177 4.03 21.52 1.62
CA LEU A 177 3.41 22.06 2.84
C LEU A 177 3.00 23.51 2.66
N ALA A 178 3.79 24.32 1.97
CA ALA A 178 3.49 25.73 1.71
C ALA A 178 2.24 25.86 0.83
N ARG A 179 2.13 25.07 -0.22
CA ARG A 179 0.96 25.02 -1.08
C ARG A 179 -0.29 24.57 -0.33
N LEU A 180 -0.19 23.48 0.46
CA LEU A 180 -1.33 22.97 1.23
C LEU A 180 -1.82 23.97 2.27
N LYS A 181 -0.89 24.68 2.93
CA LYS A 181 -1.25 25.73 3.87
C LYS A 181 -1.96 26.88 3.17
N HIS A 182 -1.44 27.34 2.04
CA HIS A 182 -2.11 28.38 1.23
C HIS A 182 -3.52 27.94 0.80
N GLU A 183 -3.67 26.68 0.32
CA GLU A 183 -4.98 26.13 -0.05
C GLU A 183 -5.93 26.06 1.14
N ALA A 184 -5.45 25.68 2.33
CA ALA A 184 -6.24 25.62 3.55
C ALA A 184 -6.77 27.00 3.96
N GLU A 185 -5.92 28.01 3.94
CA GLU A 185 -6.22 29.37 4.35
C GLU A 185 -7.17 30.08 3.37
N HIS A 186 -6.97 29.89 2.06
CA HIS A 186 -7.72 30.64 1.04
C HIS A 186 -8.96 29.91 0.52
N TYR A 187 -8.97 28.58 0.50
CA TYR A 187 -10.06 27.80 -0.09
C TYR A 187 -10.85 26.96 0.92
N GLY A 188 -10.41 26.88 2.18
CA GLY A 188 -11.00 26.01 3.19
C GLY A 188 -10.95 24.52 2.83
N LYS A 189 -10.10 24.15 1.88
CA LYS A 189 -9.87 22.77 1.41
C LYS A 189 -8.47 22.63 0.85
N ILE A 190 -7.90 21.43 0.95
CA ILE A 190 -6.57 21.08 0.42
C ILE A 190 -6.67 20.02 -0.66
N ASN A 191 -5.79 20.10 -1.68
CA ASN A 191 -5.70 19.11 -2.74
C ASN A 191 -4.42 18.28 -2.61
N ILE A 192 -4.54 17.00 -2.29
CA ILE A 192 -3.40 16.10 -2.12
C ILE A 192 -2.93 15.60 -3.49
N GLN A 193 -1.79 16.11 -3.94
CA GLN A 193 -1.22 15.84 -5.27
C GLN A 193 0.11 15.11 -5.21
N ASP A 194 0.94 15.39 -4.20
CA ASP A 194 2.32 14.93 -4.13
C ASP A 194 2.42 13.50 -3.59
N GLY A 195 3.40 12.75 -4.04
CA GLY A 195 3.62 11.38 -3.58
C GLY A 195 2.52 10.36 -3.93
N THR A 196 1.53 10.75 -4.72
CA THR A 196 0.38 9.90 -5.06
C THR A 196 0.78 8.65 -5.85
N LYS A 197 0.03 7.56 -5.65
CA LYS A 197 0.27 6.29 -6.35
C LYS A 197 -0.31 6.33 -7.76
N GLY A 198 0.51 5.94 -8.75
CA GLY A 198 0.07 5.77 -10.14
C GLY A 198 0.22 7.00 -11.02
N GLY A 199 0.88 8.07 -10.55
CA GLY A 199 1.21 9.25 -11.36
C GLY A 199 0.02 10.11 -11.76
N ARG A 200 -1.18 9.84 -11.25
CA ARG A 200 -2.36 10.72 -11.41
C ARG A 200 -2.42 11.69 -10.25
N SER A 201 -2.33 12.98 -10.54
CA SER A 201 -2.34 14.04 -9.54
C SER A 201 -2.89 15.34 -10.14
N GLY A 202 -3.13 16.33 -9.31
CA GLY A 202 -3.57 17.66 -9.75
C GLY A 202 -4.93 17.64 -10.45
N ALA A 203 -5.02 18.29 -11.59
CA ALA A 203 -6.26 18.42 -12.37
C ALA A 203 -6.77 17.10 -12.93
N SER A 204 -5.89 16.13 -13.19
CA SER A 204 -6.27 14.81 -13.76
C SER A 204 -6.91 13.86 -12.74
N ALA A 205 -6.66 14.08 -11.44
CA ALA A 205 -7.23 13.28 -10.36
C ALA A 205 -7.27 14.12 -9.06
N PRO A 206 -8.10 15.16 -9.00
CA PRO A 206 -8.16 16.06 -7.85
C PRO A 206 -8.63 15.29 -6.62
N ARG A 207 -7.97 15.55 -5.48
CA ARG A 207 -8.26 14.93 -4.20
C ARG A 207 -8.42 16.00 -3.14
N TRP A 208 -9.60 16.61 -3.15
CA TRP A 208 -9.96 17.68 -2.23
C TRP A 208 -10.44 17.13 -0.89
N ILE A 209 -9.90 17.68 0.19
CA ILE A 209 -10.32 17.42 1.57
C ILE A 209 -10.69 18.75 2.18
N ARG A 210 -11.88 18.85 2.79
CA ARG A 210 -12.32 20.03 3.54
C ARG A 210 -11.44 20.16 4.79
N VAL A 211 -10.98 21.37 5.04
CA VAL A 211 -10.11 21.69 6.19
C VAL A 211 -10.93 21.92 7.44
N ASP A 212 -10.44 21.36 8.54
CA ASP A 212 -10.86 21.62 9.92
C ASP A 212 -9.66 22.06 10.77
N ASP A 213 -9.88 22.33 12.05
CA ASP A 213 -8.84 22.80 12.97
C ASP A 213 -7.70 21.80 13.09
N HIS A 214 -7.99 20.50 13.07
CA HIS A 214 -6.97 19.44 13.15
C HIS A 214 -6.06 19.42 11.91
N ILE A 215 -6.61 19.73 10.75
CA ILE A 215 -5.81 19.85 9.51
C ILE A 215 -4.94 21.10 9.57
N HIS A 216 -5.46 22.22 10.05
CA HIS A 216 -4.68 23.44 10.26
C HIS A 216 -3.52 23.21 11.24
N GLU A 217 -3.75 22.54 12.35
CA GLU A 217 -2.72 22.19 13.33
C GLU A 217 -1.66 21.26 12.73
N ALA A 218 -2.09 20.22 12.02
CA ALA A 218 -1.18 19.25 11.37
C ALA A 218 -0.29 19.91 10.31
N LEU A 219 -0.84 20.80 9.49
CA LEU A 219 -0.08 21.53 8.48
C LEU A 219 0.91 22.52 9.11
N ARG A 220 0.50 23.25 10.16
CA ARG A 220 1.35 24.18 10.90
C ARG A 220 2.52 23.45 11.54
N PHE A 221 2.25 22.34 12.23
CA PHE A 221 3.29 21.52 12.84
C PHE A 221 4.25 20.94 11.79
N ALA A 222 3.75 20.38 10.70
CA ALA A 222 4.58 19.85 9.63
C ALA A 222 5.46 20.92 8.98
N GLU A 223 4.96 22.14 8.78
CA GLU A 223 5.72 23.27 8.26
C GLU A 223 6.88 23.66 9.21
N GLN A 224 6.58 23.75 10.52
CA GLN A 224 7.59 24.07 11.55
C GLN A 224 8.75 23.04 11.60
N ILE A 225 8.42 21.77 11.35
CA ILE A 225 9.39 20.65 11.40
C ILE A 225 10.08 20.43 10.06
N SER A 226 9.56 21.01 8.98
CA SER A 226 10.13 20.86 7.64
C SER A 226 11.60 21.33 7.62
N PRO A 227 12.53 20.56 7.03
CA PRO A 227 13.92 20.96 6.95
C PRO A 227 14.08 22.27 6.18
N ARG A 228 15.01 23.12 6.64
CA ARG A 228 15.28 24.41 5.99
C ARG A 228 15.62 24.22 4.50
N GLY A 229 14.97 24.97 3.64
CA GLY A 229 15.12 24.88 2.19
C GLY A 229 14.40 23.72 1.54
N SER A 230 13.52 23.04 2.28
CA SER A 230 12.61 22.01 1.73
C SER A 230 11.18 22.52 1.65
N HIS A 231 10.41 21.98 0.71
CA HIS A 231 8.96 22.19 0.58
C HIS A 231 8.15 21.07 1.26
N ASN A 232 8.83 20.03 1.76
CA ASN A 232 8.20 18.84 2.34
C ASN A 232 9.04 18.31 3.54
N LEU A 233 8.76 17.09 3.99
CA LEU A 233 9.46 16.51 5.14
C LEU A 233 10.81 15.83 4.82
N LEU A 234 11.28 15.84 3.56
CA LEU A 234 12.63 15.42 3.21
C LEU A 234 13.58 16.62 3.22
N ALA A 235 14.82 16.43 3.69
CA ALA A 235 15.85 17.42 3.49
C ALA A 235 16.26 17.50 2.00
N PRO A 236 16.77 18.66 1.50
CA PRO A 236 17.03 18.86 0.07
C PRO A 236 17.92 17.78 -0.59
N ASN A 237 18.85 17.19 0.15
CA ASN A 237 19.77 16.15 -0.34
C ASN A 237 19.48 14.77 0.23
N GLU A 238 18.35 14.59 0.91
CA GLU A 238 17.98 13.32 1.55
C GLU A 238 17.27 12.40 0.59
N ARG A 239 17.77 11.17 0.43
CA ARG A 239 17.09 10.18 -0.40
C ARG A 239 15.89 9.60 0.34
N TYR A 240 14.78 9.44 -0.34
CA TYR A 240 13.57 8.84 0.21
C TYR A 240 13.79 7.47 0.88
N LEU A 241 14.70 6.64 0.35
CA LEU A 241 15.00 5.33 0.91
C LEU A 241 15.76 5.43 2.25
N ASP A 242 16.64 6.41 2.40
CA ASP A 242 17.37 6.64 3.66
C ASP A 242 16.40 7.18 4.72
N PHE A 243 15.55 8.13 4.36
CA PHE A 243 14.46 8.60 5.22
C PHE A 243 13.55 7.45 5.71
N GLN A 244 13.19 6.54 4.82
CA GLN A 244 12.40 5.35 5.17
C GLN A 244 13.12 4.46 6.20
N ARG A 245 14.43 4.31 6.09
CA ARG A 245 15.23 3.45 6.95
C ARG A 245 15.49 4.10 8.31
N GLU A 246 15.83 5.39 8.30
CA GLU A 246 16.37 6.10 9.47
C GLU A 246 15.31 6.79 10.31
N ILE A 247 14.20 7.21 9.69
CA ILE A 247 13.10 7.92 10.36
C ILE A 247 11.85 7.07 10.46
N VAL A 248 11.36 6.53 9.32
CA VAL A 248 10.06 5.86 9.29
C VAL A 248 10.08 4.51 10.01
N ARG A 249 11.18 3.73 9.87
CA ARG A 249 11.26 2.41 10.50
C ARG A 249 11.30 2.50 12.03
N PRO A 250 12.18 3.30 12.67
CA PRO A 250 12.16 3.48 14.12
C PRO A 250 10.83 4.04 14.63
N ALA A 251 10.24 4.99 13.91
CA ALA A 251 8.94 5.53 14.27
C ALA A 251 7.81 4.47 14.24
N ARG A 252 7.85 3.51 13.32
CA ARG A 252 6.91 2.37 13.33
C ARG A 252 7.08 1.51 14.56
N ASP A 253 8.31 1.26 14.99
CA ASP A 253 8.59 0.48 16.18
C ASP A 253 8.01 1.17 17.43
N LEU A 254 8.07 2.51 17.48
CA LEU A 254 7.41 3.28 18.52
C LEU A 254 5.89 3.19 18.42
N LEU A 255 5.29 3.37 17.25
CA LEU A 255 3.85 3.20 17.03
C LEU A 255 3.37 1.82 17.50
N HIS A 256 4.13 0.75 17.20
CA HIS A 256 3.81 -0.62 17.64
C HIS A 256 3.82 -0.75 19.17
N LYS A 257 4.75 -0.11 19.88
CA LYS A 257 4.76 -0.08 21.36
C LYS A 257 3.49 0.55 21.94
N HIS A 258 2.87 1.46 21.20
CA HIS A 258 1.60 2.11 21.56
C HIS A 258 0.38 1.45 20.87
N ASN A 259 0.50 0.19 20.46
CA ASN A 259 -0.56 -0.60 19.82
C ASN A 259 -1.09 -0.01 18.51
N ILE A 260 -0.31 0.78 17.77
CA ILE A 260 -0.65 1.23 16.42
C ILE A 260 0.25 0.51 15.41
N LYS A 261 -0.33 -0.34 14.55
CA LYS A 261 0.40 -1.14 13.54
C LYS A 261 1.14 -0.31 12.49
N GLY A 262 0.95 1.00 12.48
CA GLY A 262 1.66 1.94 11.63
C GLY A 262 0.77 3.03 11.04
N PHE A 263 1.35 3.88 10.23
CA PHE A 263 0.69 5.08 9.68
C PHE A 263 -0.60 4.80 8.88
N HIS A 264 -0.75 3.59 8.34
CA HIS A 264 -1.96 3.21 7.61
C HIS A 264 -3.19 3.06 8.53
N GLU A 265 -2.97 2.72 9.81
CA GLU A 265 -4.04 2.70 10.82
C GLU A 265 -4.62 4.09 11.06
N LEU A 266 -3.75 5.11 11.10
CA LEU A 266 -4.17 6.51 11.26
C LEU A 266 -5.03 7.00 10.10
N ARG A 267 -4.69 6.58 8.88
CA ARG A 267 -5.52 6.84 7.69
C ARG A 267 -6.88 6.10 7.76
N ALA A 268 -6.91 4.88 8.29
CA ALA A 268 -8.16 4.17 8.46
C ALA A 268 -9.03 4.80 9.57
N ALA A 269 -8.41 5.27 10.64
CA ALA A 269 -9.09 6.04 11.68
C ALA A 269 -9.71 7.34 11.15
N PHE A 270 -8.99 8.09 10.31
CA PHE A 270 -9.56 9.22 9.57
C PHE A 270 -10.81 8.83 8.77
N ALA A 271 -10.75 7.70 8.04
CA ALA A 271 -11.90 7.27 7.24
C ALA A 271 -13.13 6.92 8.09
N CYS A 272 -12.93 6.28 9.25
CA CYS A 272 -14.01 5.97 10.19
C CYS A 272 -14.64 7.24 10.78
N GLU A 273 -13.82 8.19 11.19
CA GLU A 273 -14.28 9.49 11.70
C GLU A 273 -15.03 10.29 10.62
N ARG A 274 -14.55 10.31 9.37
CA ARG A 274 -15.28 10.94 8.26
C ARG A 274 -16.63 10.29 8.01
N TYR A 275 -16.72 8.97 8.11
CA TYR A 275 -18.00 8.27 8.02
C TYR A 275 -18.97 8.74 9.11
N GLU A 276 -18.52 8.82 10.34
CA GLU A 276 -19.31 9.27 11.49
C GLU A 276 -19.75 10.73 11.34
N GLN A 277 -18.86 11.61 10.88
CA GLN A 277 -19.19 13.02 10.59
C GLN A 277 -20.28 13.19 9.52
N ILE A 278 -20.28 12.33 8.48
CA ILE A 278 -21.25 12.41 7.39
C ILE A 278 -22.59 11.77 7.77
N THR A 279 -22.53 10.61 8.43
CA THR A 279 -23.73 9.79 8.69
C THR A 279 -24.32 9.98 10.07
N GLN A 280 -23.59 10.60 11.00
CA GLN A 280 -23.89 10.69 12.44
C GLN A 280 -24.01 9.31 13.13
N HIS A 281 -23.38 8.27 12.52
CA HIS A 281 -23.35 6.92 13.02
C HIS A 281 -21.91 6.37 12.92
N GLN A 282 -21.54 5.52 13.87
CA GLN A 282 -20.24 4.86 13.87
C GLN A 282 -20.03 4.06 12.60
N ALA A 283 -18.78 4.01 12.12
CA ALA A 283 -18.40 3.16 11.01
C ALA A 283 -18.70 1.66 11.32
N PRO A 284 -19.12 0.87 10.33
CA PRO A 284 -19.45 -0.56 10.55
C PRO A 284 -18.35 -1.34 11.26
N VAL A 285 -17.08 -1.08 10.95
CA VAL A 285 -15.93 -1.74 11.57
C VAL A 285 -15.76 -1.38 13.06
N ASN A 286 -16.37 -0.28 13.51
CA ASN A 286 -16.38 0.19 14.89
C ASN A 286 -17.63 -0.26 15.65
N GLY A 287 -18.43 -1.18 15.09
CA GLY A 287 -19.67 -1.65 15.67
C GLY A 287 -20.93 -0.87 15.24
N GLY A 288 -20.78 0.08 14.32
CA GLY A 288 -21.92 0.79 13.74
C GLY A 288 -22.85 -0.15 12.97
N GLN A 289 -24.15 0.00 13.23
CA GLN A 289 -25.19 -0.84 12.61
C GLN A 289 -25.60 -0.24 11.27
N CYS A 290 -25.29 -0.93 10.19
CA CYS A 290 -25.53 -0.44 8.83
C CYS A 290 -27.02 -0.22 8.50
N TYR A 291 -27.94 -0.92 9.16
CA TYR A 291 -29.36 -0.71 8.98
C TYR A 291 -29.87 0.57 9.66
N ALA A 292 -29.12 1.16 10.60
CA ALA A 292 -29.46 2.43 11.20
C ALA A 292 -29.17 3.64 10.26
N VAL A 293 -28.37 3.42 9.22
CA VAL A 293 -28.03 4.44 8.24
C VAL A 293 -28.83 4.21 6.95
N ASP A 294 -29.51 5.26 6.47
CA ASP A 294 -30.15 5.20 5.17
C ASP A 294 -29.17 4.73 4.07
N ARG A 295 -29.64 3.88 3.17
CA ARG A 295 -28.80 3.28 2.13
C ARG A 295 -28.16 4.31 1.21
N ARG A 296 -28.87 5.37 0.89
CA ARG A 296 -28.38 6.44 0.03
C ARG A 296 -27.28 7.23 0.75
N LEU A 297 -27.52 7.59 2.01
CA LEU A 297 -26.54 8.30 2.83
C LEU A 297 -25.26 7.47 3.05
N ASP A 298 -25.38 6.15 3.32
CA ASP A 298 -24.20 5.25 3.41
C ASP A 298 -23.41 5.21 2.09
N CYS A 299 -24.10 5.13 0.95
CA CYS A 299 -23.44 5.16 -0.36
C CYS A 299 -22.74 6.50 -0.63
N GLU A 300 -23.37 7.61 -0.31
CA GLU A 300 -22.80 8.96 -0.46
C GLU A 300 -21.56 9.13 0.44
N ALA A 301 -21.63 8.71 1.70
CA ALA A 301 -20.50 8.74 2.63
C ALA A 301 -19.33 7.89 2.14
N ARG A 302 -19.58 6.64 1.71
CA ARG A 302 -18.53 5.75 1.16
C ARG A 302 -17.90 6.33 -0.09
N MET A 303 -18.68 6.92 -0.98
CA MET A 303 -18.16 7.56 -2.20
C MET A 303 -17.31 8.79 -1.87
N GLN A 304 -17.74 9.63 -0.95
CA GLN A 304 -16.99 10.79 -0.51
C GLN A 304 -15.67 10.37 0.13
N ILE A 305 -15.69 9.46 1.08
CA ILE A 305 -14.47 8.91 1.72
C ILE A 305 -13.54 8.29 0.68
N SER A 306 -14.09 7.53 -0.27
CA SER A 306 -13.28 6.96 -1.35
C SER A 306 -12.55 8.04 -2.15
N LYS A 307 -13.21 9.14 -2.51
CA LYS A 307 -12.61 10.29 -3.20
C LYS A 307 -11.55 10.98 -2.33
N GLU A 308 -11.86 11.29 -1.06
CA GLU A 308 -10.94 11.90 -0.10
C GLU A 308 -9.70 11.02 0.17
N LEU A 309 -9.82 9.71 0.04
CA LEU A 309 -8.72 8.76 0.10
C LEU A 309 -8.00 8.53 -1.25
N GLY A 310 -8.36 9.28 -2.31
CA GLY A 310 -7.75 9.15 -3.63
C GLY A 310 -8.07 7.83 -4.35
N HIS A 311 -9.31 7.38 -4.20
CA HIS A 311 -9.89 6.26 -4.93
C HIS A 311 -11.11 6.72 -5.74
N SER A 312 -11.40 6.04 -6.83
CA SER A 312 -12.57 6.34 -7.69
C SER A 312 -13.72 5.34 -7.55
N ARG A 313 -13.57 4.35 -6.65
CA ARG A 313 -14.52 3.24 -6.50
C ARG A 313 -15.01 3.13 -5.07
N ILE A 314 -16.32 2.97 -4.91
CA ILE A 314 -16.99 2.90 -3.60
C ILE A 314 -16.59 1.66 -2.79
N ASP A 315 -16.33 0.53 -3.45
CA ASP A 315 -15.96 -0.74 -2.82
C ASP A 315 -14.66 -0.64 -2.01
N VAL A 316 -13.77 0.27 -2.39
CA VAL A 316 -12.49 0.47 -1.67
C VAL A 316 -12.69 1.05 -0.27
N ALA A 317 -13.79 1.78 -0.02
CA ALA A 317 -14.09 2.30 1.32
C ALA A 317 -14.23 1.16 2.35
N ALA A 318 -14.73 -0.01 1.95
CA ALA A 318 -14.86 -1.17 2.83
C ALA A 318 -13.53 -1.67 3.42
N ALA A 319 -12.40 -1.37 2.77
CA ALA A 319 -11.05 -1.68 3.28
C ALA A 319 -10.63 -0.81 4.48
N TYR A 320 -11.38 0.26 4.76
CA TYR A 320 -11.12 1.19 5.86
C TYR A 320 -12.20 1.16 6.92
N ILE A 321 -13.47 1.24 6.50
CA ILE A 321 -14.62 1.43 7.39
C ILE A 321 -15.47 0.17 7.61
N GLY A 322 -15.10 -0.95 7.00
CA GLY A 322 -15.86 -2.21 7.05
C GLY A 322 -16.91 -2.35 5.96
N GLY A 323 -17.44 -3.58 5.85
CA GLY A 323 -18.51 -3.91 4.91
C GLY A 323 -19.85 -3.31 5.34
N ARG A 324 -20.81 -3.32 4.42
CA ARG A 324 -22.22 -3.15 4.74
C ARG A 324 -22.78 -4.56 4.97
N THR A 325 -22.87 -4.98 6.20
CA THR A 325 -23.50 -6.26 6.61
C THR A 325 -24.82 -5.98 7.27
#